data_6cd5e30f112006ddd726a0915d04fa71
#
_entry.id   6cd5e30f112006ddd726a0915d04fa71
#
_cell.length_a   1.000
_cell.length_b   1.000
_cell.length_c   1.000
_cell.angle_alpha   90.00
_cell.angle_beta   90.00
_cell.angle_gamma   90.00
#
_symmetry.space_group_name_H-M   'P 1'
#
loop_
_entity.id
_entity.type
_entity.pdbx_description
1 polymer ?
#
loop_
_entity_poly.entity_id
_entity_poly.type
_entity_poly.pdbx_seq_one_letter_code
_entity_poly.pdbx_strand_id
1 'polypeptide(L)'
;MPAPLTGHEHSGFKDGISQPAIRGLASKDPTDFFDARLLSPSDPNFDYFAEPGRPLVWPGQFVLGYKRQDPRNDLKPRDPFRLRIEWQRNGSYLVYRRLQQKVHLFWRFCEKGAQKVSVASGQPITPESFASRLVGRWPSGAPVMRAPATDDTQLADDDLSNNNFRFSNPTPVVTLKDGTKASSAFPPPIADPNGRTCPFVGHIRKVNPRDDPTDGGTLNRLMLRRGIPYGPPQDRAKLLEEDGIDRGLLFMAYQGAIADQFQFVTHTWVNQADAPHHGDPETGHDPLISQKVGARFIRLPIDGDVDRDQQIDLPEDPWVVMTGGGYFFTPSVSALAGPLTDEISSSPRRRRSRTGGQRQAARQSAQRRAAGPRNTRGARR
;
A
#
# COMPACT_ATOMS: atom_id res chain seq x y z
N MET A 1 19.68 -12.85 13.97
CA MET A 1 19.50 -13.27 12.59
C MET A 1 20.86 -13.48 11.97
N PRO A 2 21.08 -14.52 11.19
CA PRO A 2 21.96 -14.35 10.06
C PRO A 2 21.44 -13.12 9.32
N ALA A 3 22.28 -12.35 8.66
CA ALA A 3 22.01 -11.07 8.01
C ALA A 3 20.54 -10.85 7.66
N PRO A 4 19.97 -9.64 7.79
CA PRO A 4 18.55 -9.40 7.57
C PRO A 4 18.17 -10.08 6.27
N LEU A 5 17.16 -10.96 6.32
CA LEU A 5 16.71 -11.66 5.13
C LEU A 5 16.44 -10.59 4.07
N THR A 6 17.21 -10.61 2.99
CA THR A 6 17.11 -9.59 1.94
C THR A 6 15.67 -9.48 1.46
N GLY A 7 15.10 -8.27 1.48
CA GLY A 7 13.71 -8.05 1.07
C GLY A 7 12.64 -8.37 2.12
N HIS A 8 13.02 -8.62 3.39
CA HIS A 8 12.06 -8.84 4.47
C HIS A 8 11.90 -7.58 5.32
N GLU A 9 10.69 -7.39 5.84
CA GLU A 9 10.40 -6.41 6.87
C GLU A 9 10.66 -7.01 8.27
N HIS A 10 10.59 -6.20 9.33
CA HIS A 10 11.07 -6.62 10.66
C HIS A 10 10.24 -7.69 11.36
N SER A 11 8.97 -7.88 10.99
CA SER A 11 8.19 -9.03 11.50
C SER A 11 8.57 -10.35 10.83
N GLY A 12 9.40 -10.30 9.78
CA GLY A 12 10.01 -11.46 9.14
C GLY A 12 9.35 -11.90 7.85
N PHE A 13 8.45 -11.11 7.27
CA PHE A 13 7.78 -11.43 6.01
C PHE A 13 8.46 -10.75 4.82
N LYS A 14 8.59 -11.48 3.71
CA LYS A 14 9.16 -10.96 2.45
C LYS A 14 8.22 -9.91 1.86
N ASP A 15 8.76 -8.71 1.58
CA ASP A 15 8.03 -7.58 0.99
C ASP A 15 8.36 -7.38 -0.50
N GLY A 16 7.50 -6.65 -1.20
CA GLY A 16 7.76 -6.23 -2.57
C GLY A 16 7.49 -7.26 -3.66
N ILE A 17 6.92 -8.42 -3.34
CA ILE A 17 6.67 -9.51 -4.29
C ILE A 17 5.67 -9.11 -5.37
N SER A 18 4.53 -8.54 -4.98
CA SER A 18 3.44 -8.20 -5.89
C SER A 18 3.55 -6.75 -6.34
N GLN A 19 3.92 -6.54 -7.61
CA GLN A 19 3.94 -5.24 -8.27
C GLN A 19 3.17 -5.31 -9.59
N PRO A 20 2.47 -4.24 -10.00
CA PRO A 20 1.88 -4.19 -11.33
C PRO A 20 2.96 -4.06 -12.42
N ALA A 21 2.63 -4.51 -13.61
CA ALA A 21 3.39 -4.20 -14.81
C ALA A 21 2.78 -2.99 -15.53
N ILE A 22 3.61 -2.24 -16.24
CA ILE A 22 3.19 -1.02 -16.93
C ILE A 22 3.10 -1.31 -18.43
N ARG A 23 1.93 -1.02 -19.04
CA ARG A 23 1.82 -1.07 -20.51
C ARG A 23 2.80 -0.11 -21.13
N GLY A 24 3.47 -0.57 -22.23
CA GLY A 24 4.52 0.16 -22.91
C GLY A 24 4.19 1.62 -23.21
N LEU A 25 5.13 2.51 -22.90
CA LEU A 25 4.98 3.94 -23.07
C LEU A 25 5.44 4.44 -24.42
N ALA A 26 6.47 3.86 -24.98
CA ALA A 26 7.17 4.41 -26.10
C ALA A 26 7.22 3.50 -27.32
N SER A 27 7.04 2.19 -27.18
CA SER A 27 7.04 1.27 -28.31
C SER A 27 5.63 0.90 -28.78
N LYS A 28 5.48 0.68 -30.07
CA LYS A 28 4.29 0.04 -30.63
C LYS A 28 4.32 -1.48 -30.43
N ASP A 29 5.47 -2.02 -30.06
CA ASP A 29 5.63 -3.43 -29.74
C ASP A 29 5.02 -3.73 -28.37
N PRO A 30 3.93 -4.51 -28.29
CA PRO A 30 3.32 -4.87 -27.01
C PRO A 30 4.19 -5.80 -26.18
N THR A 31 5.30 -6.27 -26.70
CA THR A 31 6.29 -7.12 -25.98
C THR A 31 7.46 -6.33 -25.41
N ASP A 32 7.58 -5.06 -25.80
CA ASP A 32 8.63 -4.17 -25.32
C ASP A 32 8.16 -3.39 -24.11
N PHE A 33 9.11 -3.00 -23.27
CA PHE A 33 9.04 -1.94 -22.42
C PHE A 33 9.45 -2.15 -21.05
N PHE A 34 9.05 -1.35 -20.14
CA PHE A 34 9.40 -1.35 -18.73
C PHE A 34 9.31 -2.72 -18.06
N ASP A 35 8.44 -3.58 -18.59
CA ASP A 35 8.24 -4.93 -18.09
C ASP A 35 8.23 -5.91 -19.27
N ALA A 36 9.15 -6.84 -19.27
CA ALA A 36 9.16 -7.91 -20.27
C ALA A 36 7.85 -8.69 -20.24
N ARG A 37 7.26 -8.90 -21.42
CA ARG A 37 6.07 -9.72 -21.57
C ARG A 37 6.48 -11.16 -21.77
N LEU A 38 6.14 -12.02 -20.80
CA LEU A 38 6.48 -13.46 -20.86
C LEU A 38 5.40 -14.29 -21.54
N LEU A 39 4.14 -13.83 -21.54
CA LEU A 39 3.02 -14.54 -22.16
C LEU A 39 3.17 -14.60 -23.66
N SER A 40 2.73 -15.74 -24.26
CA SER A 40 2.57 -15.88 -25.71
C SER A 40 1.55 -14.87 -26.23
N PRO A 41 1.77 -14.22 -27.38
CA PRO A 41 0.77 -13.38 -28.01
C PRO A 41 -0.55 -14.09 -28.35
N SER A 42 -0.53 -15.42 -28.44
CA SER A 42 -1.73 -16.25 -28.68
C SER A 42 -2.49 -16.61 -27.39
N ASP A 43 -1.94 -16.31 -26.22
CA ASP A 43 -2.64 -16.59 -24.96
C ASP A 43 -3.80 -15.62 -24.74
N PRO A 44 -5.01 -16.10 -24.36
CA PRO A 44 -6.16 -15.24 -24.11
C PRO A 44 -5.93 -14.15 -23.04
N ASN A 45 -4.99 -14.38 -22.13
CA ASN A 45 -4.64 -13.43 -21.07
C ASN A 45 -3.49 -12.48 -21.44
N PHE A 46 -3.00 -12.53 -22.67
CA PHE A 46 -1.87 -11.71 -23.11
C PHE A 46 -2.06 -10.23 -22.84
N ASP A 47 -3.26 -9.70 -23.01
CA ASP A 47 -3.56 -8.29 -22.77
C ASP A 47 -3.82 -7.94 -21.29
N TYR A 48 -3.95 -8.93 -20.43
CA TYR A 48 -4.18 -8.72 -18.99
C TYR A 48 -2.91 -8.80 -18.15
N PHE A 49 -1.94 -9.63 -18.55
CA PHE A 49 -0.76 -9.90 -17.74
C PHE A 49 0.54 -9.73 -18.54
N ALA A 50 1.59 -9.21 -17.89
CA ALA A 50 2.96 -9.23 -18.41
C ALA A 50 3.58 -10.61 -18.21
N GLU A 51 3.39 -11.16 -17.03
CA GLU A 51 3.78 -12.49 -16.59
C GLU A 51 2.68 -13.07 -15.69
N PRO A 52 2.69 -14.34 -15.35
CA PRO A 52 1.65 -14.95 -14.53
C PRO A 52 1.40 -14.17 -13.24
N GLY A 53 0.14 -13.77 -13.02
CA GLY A 53 -0.27 -13.04 -11.82
C GLY A 53 0.22 -11.59 -11.70
N ARG A 54 0.89 -11.04 -12.73
CA ARG A 54 1.34 -9.66 -12.77
C ARG A 54 0.51 -8.83 -13.76
N PRO A 55 -0.49 -8.07 -13.26
CA PRO A 55 -1.43 -7.37 -14.13
C PRO A 55 -0.76 -6.21 -14.88
N LEU A 56 -1.19 -6.03 -16.14
CA LEU A 56 -0.81 -4.89 -16.97
C LEU A 56 -1.69 -3.70 -16.69
N VAL A 57 -1.11 -2.59 -16.30
CA VAL A 57 -1.79 -1.35 -15.94
C VAL A 57 -1.37 -0.23 -16.88
N TRP A 58 -2.30 0.64 -17.21
CA TRP A 58 -2.01 1.80 -18.05
C TRP A 58 -1.08 2.79 -17.35
N PRO A 59 -0.08 3.34 -18.05
CA PRO A 59 1.00 4.10 -17.45
C PRO A 59 0.56 5.35 -16.68
N GLY A 60 -0.54 5.99 -17.07
CA GLY A 60 -1.09 7.14 -16.36
C GLY A 60 -1.61 6.84 -14.95
N GLN A 61 -1.66 5.55 -14.57
CA GLN A 61 -1.89 5.13 -13.20
C GLN A 61 -0.73 5.53 -12.27
N PHE A 62 0.47 5.69 -12.83
CA PHE A 62 1.69 5.99 -12.07
C PHE A 62 2.40 7.26 -12.55
N VAL A 63 2.32 7.56 -13.86
CA VAL A 63 3.06 8.65 -14.49
C VAL A 63 2.09 9.64 -15.14
N LEU A 64 2.22 10.92 -14.81
CA LEU A 64 1.34 11.97 -15.30
C LEU A 64 1.54 12.25 -16.80
N GLY A 65 0.45 12.57 -17.49
CA GLY A 65 0.46 12.89 -18.92
C GLY A 65 0.13 11.71 -19.83
N TYR A 66 -0.16 10.54 -19.29
CA TYR A 66 -0.46 9.33 -20.04
C TYR A 66 -1.86 8.78 -19.72
N LYS A 67 -2.36 7.94 -20.61
CA LYS A 67 -3.62 7.24 -20.41
C LYS A 67 -3.58 6.38 -19.15
N ARG A 68 -4.66 6.39 -18.37
CA ARG A 68 -4.78 5.74 -17.07
C ARG A 68 -5.79 4.60 -17.08
N GLN A 69 -5.77 3.79 -16.05
CA GLN A 69 -6.67 2.65 -15.89
C GLN A 69 -8.13 3.08 -15.78
N ASP A 70 -9.02 2.41 -16.52
CA ASP A 70 -10.46 2.54 -16.32
C ASP A 70 -10.92 1.59 -15.20
N PRO A 71 -11.66 2.07 -14.19
CA PRO A 71 -12.18 1.22 -13.11
C PRO A 71 -13.23 0.20 -13.58
N ARG A 72 -13.79 0.38 -14.77
CA ARG A 72 -14.86 -0.47 -15.32
C ARG A 72 -14.42 -1.36 -16.46
N ASN A 73 -13.23 -1.15 -16.99
CA ASN A 73 -12.72 -1.93 -18.12
C ASN A 73 -11.19 -2.01 -18.11
N ASP A 74 -10.65 -3.17 -17.79
CA ASP A 74 -9.21 -3.38 -17.66
C ASP A 74 -8.43 -3.16 -18.97
N LEU A 75 -9.07 -3.37 -20.12
CA LEU A 75 -8.44 -3.25 -21.43
C LEU A 75 -8.59 -1.87 -22.09
N LYS A 76 -9.54 -1.06 -21.62
CA LYS A 76 -9.76 0.28 -22.18
C LYS A 76 -9.18 1.36 -21.27
N PRO A 77 -8.35 2.26 -21.82
CA PRO A 77 -7.82 3.35 -21.01
C PRO A 77 -8.82 4.49 -20.89
N ARG A 78 -8.70 5.22 -19.79
CA ARG A 78 -9.27 6.57 -19.63
C ARG A 78 -8.26 7.62 -20.07
N ASP A 79 -8.75 8.84 -20.30
CA ASP A 79 -7.89 9.97 -20.63
C ASP A 79 -6.91 10.30 -19.47
N PRO A 80 -5.75 10.90 -19.80
CA PRO A 80 -4.80 11.36 -18.83
C PRO A 80 -5.43 12.31 -17.80
N PHE A 81 -4.84 12.37 -16.60
CA PHE A 81 -5.12 13.48 -15.69
C PHE A 81 -4.74 14.81 -16.35
N ARG A 82 -5.59 15.82 -16.20
CA ARG A 82 -5.28 17.16 -16.69
C ARG A 82 -4.05 17.71 -15.95
N LEU A 83 -3.01 18.01 -16.69
CA LEU A 83 -1.85 18.71 -16.16
C LEU A 83 -2.22 20.18 -15.92
N ARG A 84 -1.81 20.73 -14.78
CA ARG A 84 -1.94 22.17 -14.50
C ARG A 84 -0.82 22.96 -15.18
N ILE A 85 0.36 22.38 -15.22
CA ILE A 85 1.58 22.96 -15.78
C ILE A 85 2.30 21.84 -16.55
N GLU A 86 2.87 22.16 -17.72
CA GLU A 86 3.46 21.16 -18.61
C GLU A 86 4.66 20.41 -18.00
N TRP A 87 5.45 21.03 -17.14
CA TRP A 87 6.57 20.34 -16.49
C TRP A 87 6.15 19.21 -15.53
N GLN A 88 4.84 19.09 -15.21
CA GLN A 88 4.33 17.92 -14.47
C GLN A 88 4.33 16.63 -15.30
N ARG A 89 4.42 16.74 -16.63
CA ARG A 89 4.49 15.58 -17.53
C ARG A 89 5.68 14.68 -17.17
N ASN A 90 5.48 13.39 -17.23
CA ASN A 90 6.46 12.37 -16.82
C ASN A 90 6.81 12.39 -15.32
N GLY A 91 6.16 13.22 -14.52
CA GLY A 91 6.25 13.18 -13.08
C GLY A 91 5.27 12.19 -12.45
N SER A 92 5.39 12.01 -11.15
CA SER A 92 4.54 11.12 -10.34
C SER A 92 4.25 11.75 -8.98
N TYR A 93 3.14 11.39 -8.37
CA TYR A 93 2.96 11.65 -6.94
C TYR A 93 3.59 10.55 -6.11
N LEU A 94 4.28 10.95 -5.06
CA LEU A 94 4.92 10.05 -4.10
C LEU A 94 4.25 10.19 -2.74
N VAL A 95 3.79 9.08 -2.22
CA VAL A 95 3.46 8.94 -0.80
C VAL A 95 4.65 8.33 -0.08
N TYR A 96 5.12 9.03 0.94
CA TYR A 96 6.19 8.56 1.84
C TYR A 96 5.63 8.40 3.24
N ARG A 97 5.96 7.28 3.89
CA ARG A 97 5.63 7.00 5.29
C ARG A 97 6.82 6.36 5.98
N ARG A 98 7.18 6.88 7.14
CA ARG A 98 8.06 6.19 8.07
C ARG A 98 7.19 5.40 9.03
N LEU A 99 7.22 4.09 8.89
CA LEU A 99 6.40 3.16 9.64
C LEU A 99 7.27 2.44 10.68
N GLN A 100 7.12 2.80 11.94
CA GLN A 100 7.76 2.07 13.03
C GLN A 100 7.06 0.72 13.22
N GLN A 101 7.83 -0.35 13.41
CA GLN A 101 7.34 -1.70 13.65
C GLN A 101 7.69 -2.17 15.06
N LYS A 102 6.66 -2.38 15.89
CA LYS A 102 6.77 -2.96 17.23
C LYS A 102 6.64 -4.48 17.11
N VAL A 103 7.71 -5.13 16.71
CA VAL A 103 7.76 -6.55 16.36
C VAL A 103 7.24 -7.45 17.46
N HIS A 104 7.61 -7.15 18.71
CA HIS A 104 7.17 -7.91 19.89
C HIS A 104 5.64 -7.86 20.09
N LEU A 105 4.97 -6.74 19.80
CA LEU A 105 3.51 -6.64 19.92
C LEU A 105 2.81 -7.49 18.86
N PHE A 106 3.32 -7.48 17.62
CA PHE A 106 2.80 -8.32 16.55
C PHE A 106 2.89 -9.82 16.91
N TRP A 107 4.05 -10.29 17.34
CA TRP A 107 4.24 -11.71 17.63
C TRP A 107 3.51 -12.15 18.90
N ARG A 108 3.42 -11.31 19.94
CA ARG A 108 2.57 -11.58 21.12
C ARG A 108 1.09 -11.70 20.74
N PHE A 109 0.62 -10.88 19.81
CA PHE A 109 -0.73 -10.99 19.29
C PHE A 109 -0.91 -12.30 18.50
N CYS A 110 0.04 -12.65 17.64
CA CYS A 110 -0.01 -13.91 16.88
C CYS A 110 0.00 -15.14 17.78
N GLU A 111 0.78 -15.15 18.87
CA GLU A 111 0.80 -16.23 19.84
C GLU A 111 -0.57 -16.40 20.52
N LYS A 112 -1.15 -15.32 21.04
CA LYS A 112 -2.48 -15.35 21.66
C LYS A 112 -3.60 -15.70 20.66
N GLY A 113 -3.53 -15.15 19.45
CA GLY A 113 -4.49 -15.44 18.40
C GLY A 113 -4.45 -16.89 17.95
N ALA A 114 -3.25 -17.45 17.74
CA ALA A 114 -3.06 -18.85 17.40
C ALA A 114 -3.63 -19.77 18.48
N GLN A 115 -3.37 -19.48 19.76
CA GLN A 115 -3.94 -20.24 20.86
C GLN A 115 -5.48 -20.18 20.88
N LYS A 116 -6.07 -19.00 20.69
CA LYS A 116 -7.52 -18.81 20.65
C LYS A 116 -8.16 -19.60 19.51
N VAL A 117 -7.58 -19.56 18.31
CA VAL A 117 -8.06 -20.30 17.15
C VAL A 117 -7.86 -21.80 17.34
N SER A 118 -6.73 -22.24 17.90
CA SER A 118 -6.48 -23.66 18.21
C SER A 118 -7.54 -24.24 19.13
N VAL A 119 -7.93 -23.51 20.18
CA VAL A 119 -8.98 -23.95 21.10
C VAL A 119 -10.35 -24.02 20.41
N ALA A 120 -10.65 -23.02 19.58
CA ALA A 120 -11.94 -22.96 18.89
C ALA A 120 -12.09 -24.00 17.77
N SER A 121 -10.99 -24.32 17.07
CA SER A 121 -10.97 -25.30 15.97
C SER A 121 -10.76 -26.75 16.45
N GLY A 122 -10.16 -26.92 17.62
CA GLY A 122 -9.68 -28.26 18.07
C GLY A 122 -8.40 -28.70 17.32
N GLN A 123 -7.80 -27.87 16.50
CA GLN A 123 -6.60 -28.15 15.72
C GLN A 123 -5.43 -27.24 16.15
N PRO A 124 -4.20 -27.77 16.22
CA PRO A 124 -3.05 -26.95 16.59
C PRO A 124 -2.73 -25.92 15.50
N ILE A 125 -2.79 -24.64 15.83
CA ILE A 125 -2.39 -23.52 14.96
C ILE A 125 -1.12 -22.89 15.54
N THR A 126 -0.06 -22.80 14.73
CA THR A 126 1.17 -22.14 15.16
C THR A 126 1.05 -20.61 15.05
N PRO A 127 1.80 -19.83 15.84
CA PRO A 127 1.86 -18.38 15.70
C PRO A 127 2.25 -17.91 14.29
N GLU A 128 3.13 -18.66 13.63
CA GLU A 128 3.55 -18.39 12.26
C GLU A 128 2.43 -18.62 11.24
N SER A 129 1.68 -19.73 11.37
CA SER A 129 0.51 -20.00 10.54
C SER A 129 -0.58 -18.94 10.72
N PHE A 130 -0.83 -18.54 11.98
CA PHE A 130 -1.76 -17.46 12.27
C PHE A 130 -1.31 -16.14 11.66
N ALA A 131 -0.02 -15.75 11.83
CA ALA A 131 0.57 -14.56 11.25
C ALA A 131 0.47 -14.56 9.71
N SER A 132 0.72 -15.71 9.08
CA SER A 132 0.63 -15.88 7.62
C SER A 132 -0.78 -15.65 7.09
N ARG A 133 -1.82 -16.00 7.84
CA ARG A 133 -3.21 -15.66 7.50
C ARG A 133 -3.51 -14.17 7.65
N LEU A 134 -2.88 -13.48 8.61
CA LEU A 134 -3.00 -12.03 8.76
C LEU A 134 -2.32 -11.26 7.62
N VAL A 135 -1.18 -11.76 7.14
CA VAL A 135 -0.43 -11.17 6.02
C VAL A 135 -1.03 -11.58 4.68
N GLY A 136 -1.42 -12.84 4.52
CA GLY A 136 -1.81 -13.51 3.29
C GLY A 136 -0.66 -14.23 2.59
N ARG A 137 0.55 -14.17 3.18
CA ARG A 137 1.76 -14.87 2.76
C ARG A 137 2.51 -15.43 3.95
N TRP A 138 3.26 -16.47 3.72
CA TRP A 138 4.25 -17.02 4.64
C TRP A 138 5.50 -16.12 4.72
N PRO A 139 6.34 -16.29 5.75
CA PRO A 139 7.59 -15.54 5.86
C PRO A 139 8.50 -15.64 4.63
N SER A 140 8.60 -16.79 4.00
CA SER A 140 9.34 -16.97 2.76
C SER A 140 8.84 -16.09 1.60
N GLY A 141 7.58 -15.70 1.66
CA GLY A 141 6.84 -15.01 0.60
C GLY A 141 5.85 -15.89 -0.14
N ALA A 142 5.80 -17.20 0.11
CA ALA A 142 4.81 -18.09 -0.49
C ALA A 142 3.39 -17.64 -0.13
N PRO A 143 2.46 -17.51 -1.09
CA PRO A 143 1.10 -17.09 -0.79
C PRO A 143 0.32 -18.21 -0.13
N VAL A 144 -0.44 -17.90 0.93
CA VAL A 144 -1.31 -18.90 1.59
C VAL A 144 -2.34 -19.51 0.63
N MET A 145 -2.73 -18.79 -0.42
CA MET A 145 -3.59 -19.27 -1.50
C MET A 145 -3.04 -20.51 -2.22
N ARG A 146 -1.73 -20.70 -2.27
CA ARG A 146 -1.07 -21.81 -2.97
C ARG A 146 -0.38 -22.79 -2.02
N ALA A 147 -0.06 -22.34 -0.81
CA ALA A 147 0.52 -23.13 0.26
C ALA A 147 -0.33 -22.98 1.54
N PRO A 148 -1.54 -23.54 1.59
CA PRO A 148 -2.50 -23.27 2.68
C PRO A 148 -2.09 -23.87 4.03
N ALA A 149 -1.29 -24.95 4.04
CA ALA A 149 -0.97 -25.71 5.24
C ALA A 149 0.37 -25.30 5.89
N THR A 150 1.40 -25.08 5.06
CA THR A 150 2.78 -24.84 5.53
C THR A 150 3.51 -23.92 4.57
N ASP A 151 4.57 -23.28 5.05
CA ASP A 151 5.46 -22.47 4.20
C ASP A 151 6.14 -23.34 3.14
N ASP A 152 6.26 -22.83 1.93
CA ASP A 152 6.89 -23.47 0.78
C ASP A 152 7.90 -22.52 0.13
N THR A 153 9.17 -22.72 0.48
CA THR A 153 10.26 -21.88 -0.02
C THR A 153 10.51 -22.04 -1.52
N GLN A 154 10.22 -23.21 -2.10
CA GLN A 154 10.37 -23.44 -3.54
C GLN A 154 9.30 -22.65 -4.31
N LEU A 155 8.06 -22.69 -3.82
CA LEU A 155 6.99 -21.84 -4.37
C LEU A 155 7.30 -20.34 -4.18
N ALA A 156 7.89 -19.96 -3.05
CA ALA A 156 8.26 -18.57 -2.77
C ALA A 156 9.30 -18.02 -3.73
N ASP A 157 10.18 -18.87 -4.23
CA ASP A 157 11.28 -18.52 -5.15
C ASP A 157 10.90 -18.75 -6.63
N ASP A 158 9.72 -19.29 -6.93
CA ASP A 158 9.22 -19.48 -8.29
C ASP A 158 8.48 -18.23 -8.78
N ASP A 159 9.12 -17.42 -9.60
CA ASP A 159 8.59 -16.15 -10.12
C ASP A 159 7.29 -16.34 -10.94
N LEU A 160 7.09 -17.49 -11.56
CA LEU A 160 5.90 -17.79 -12.36
C LEU A 160 4.70 -18.23 -11.52
N SER A 161 4.95 -18.74 -10.32
CA SER A 161 3.92 -19.32 -9.45
C SER A 161 3.59 -18.47 -8.25
N ASN A 162 4.60 -17.86 -7.64
CA ASN A 162 4.49 -17.11 -6.37
C ASN A 162 3.38 -16.05 -6.38
N ASN A 163 3.23 -15.33 -7.47
CA ASN A 163 2.20 -14.27 -7.57
C ASN A 163 1.00 -14.67 -8.44
N ASN A 164 1.02 -15.87 -9.04
CA ASN A 164 -0.03 -16.35 -9.93
C ASN A 164 -1.15 -17.04 -9.16
N PHE A 165 -2.05 -16.23 -8.62
CA PHE A 165 -3.29 -16.68 -7.98
C PHE A 165 -4.38 -15.62 -8.10
N ARG A 166 -5.61 -16.08 -8.11
CA ARG A 166 -6.84 -15.31 -7.91
C ARG A 166 -7.47 -15.73 -6.59
N PHE A 167 -8.38 -14.91 -6.07
CA PHE A 167 -9.11 -15.25 -4.85
C PHE A 167 -10.44 -15.92 -5.17
N SER A 168 -11.35 -15.24 -5.84
CA SER A 168 -12.71 -15.71 -6.04
C SER A 168 -12.88 -16.66 -7.22
N ASN A 169 -12.08 -16.50 -8.27
CA ASN A 169 -12.21 -17.29 -9.51
C ASN A 169 -11.01 -18.22 -9.71
N PRO A 170 -11.16 -19.27 -10.52
CA PRO A 170 -10.02 -20.09 -10.91
C PRO A 170 -8.88 -19.29 -11.49
N THR A 171 -7.67 -19.56 -11.07
CA THR A 171 -6.46 -18.92 -11.59
C THR A 171 -6.18 -19.43 -12.99
N PRO A 172 -6.03 -18.55 -14.00
CA PRO A 172 -5.76 -18.98 -15.36
C PRO A 172 -4.37 -19.61 -15.46
N VAL A 173 -4.29 -20.72 -16.17
CA VAL A 173 -3.02 -21.27 -16.65
C VAL A 173 -2.68 -20.55 -17.94
N VAL A 174 -1.58 -19.79 -17.95
CA VAL A 174 -1.15 -19.02 -19.11
C VAL A 174 -0.04 -19.72 -19.88
N THR A 175 0.05 -19.48 -21.18
CA THR A 175 1.06 -20.02 -22.06
C THR A 175 2.17 -18.97 -22.26
N LEU A 176 3.42 -19.34 -22.03
CA LEU A 176 4.58 -18.49 -22.23
C LEU A 176 5.05 -18.48 -23.69
N LYS A 177 5.92 -17.55 -24.04
CA LYS A 177 6.49 -17.42 -25.41
C LYS A 177 7.22 -18.65 -25.91
N ASP A 178 7.82 -19.43 -25.01
CA ASP A 178 8.49 -20.69 -25.32
C ASP A 178 7.53 -21.88 -25.46
N GLY A 179 6.22 -21.66 -25.29
CA GLY A 179 5.18 -22.68 -25.36
C GLY A 179 4.94 -23.40 -24.02
N THR A 180 5.72 -23.13 -22.97
CA THR A 180 5.48 -23.70 -21.63
C THR A 180 4.19 -23.12 -21.03
N LYS A 181 3.52 -23.93 -20.20
CA LYS A 181 2.40 -23.45 -19.39
C LYS A 181 2.91 -23.03 -18.02
N ALA A 182 2.65 -21.78 -17.64
CA ALA A 182 3.00 -21.30 -16.30
C ALA A 182 2.24 -22.11 -15.23
N SER A 183 2.89 -22.29 -14.10
CA SER A 183 2.42 -23.12 -12.98
C SER A 183 2.46 -24.63 -13.24
N SER A 184 3.22 -25.09 -14.24
CA SER A 184 3.40 -26.53 -14.45
C SER A 184 4.14 -27.22 -13.29
N ALA A 185 5.03 -26.50 -12.57
CA ALA A 185 5.74 -26.99 -11.40
C ALA A 185 4.89 -27.04 -10.12
N PHE A 186 3.92 -26.12 -10.01
CA PHE A 186 3.00 -26.03 -8.88
C PHE A 186 1.57 -25.99 -9.41
N PRO A 187 0.66 -26.81 -8.88
CA PRO A 187 -0.74 -26.81 -9.29
C PRO A 187 -1.35 -25.42 -9.07
N PRO A 188 -2.30 -24.99 -9.93
CA PRO A 188 -3.02 -23.73 -9.70
C PRO A 188 -3.79 -23.82 -8.37
N PRO A 189 -3.91 -22.69 -7.63
CA PRO A 189 -4.66 -22.68 -6.39
C PRO A 189 -6.16 -22.93 -6.63
N ILE A 190 -6.83 -23.48 -5.64
CA ILE A 190 -8.28 -23.58 -5.60
C ILE A 190 -8.84 -22.17 -5.33
N ALA A 191 -9.92 -21.79 -6.03
CA ALA A 191 -10.62 -20.55 -5.76
C ALA A 191 -11.15 -20.50 -4.32
N ASP A 192 -11.08 -19.34 -3.70
CA ASP A 192 -11.44 -19.10 -2.30
C ASP A 192 -12.42 -17.92 -2.17
N PRO A 193 -13.63 -18.00 -2.79
CA PRO A 193 -14.57 -16.90 -2.78
C PRO A 193 -15.10 -16.55 -1.38
N ASN A 194 -14.93 -17.42 -0.42
CA ASN A 194 -15.41 -17.26 0.97
C ASN A 194 -14.29 -16.91 1.98
N GLY A 195 -13.05 -16.66 1.53
CA GLY A 195 -11.96 -16.26 2.42
C GLY A 195 -11.48 -17.35 3.40
N ARG A 196 -11.66 -18.61 3.06
CA ARG A 196 -11.33 -19.74 3.94
C ARG A 196 -9.83 -20.03 3.99
N THR A 197 -9.18 -19.93 2.85
CA THR A 197 -7.73 -20.13 2.70
C THR A 197 -6.97 -18.84 3.03
N CYS A 198 -7.29 -17.77 2.32
CA CYS A 198 -6.77 -16.42 2.59
C CYS A 198 -7.92 -15.56 3.12
N PRO A 199 -7.98 -15.30 4.42
CA PRO A 199 -9.08 -14.53 5.00
C PRO A 199 -9.25 -13.15 4.33
N PHE A 200 -10.47 -12.64 4.27
CA PHE A 200 -10.76 -11.32 3.72
C PHE A 200 -9.99 -10.20 4.42
N VAL A 201 -9.66 -10.37 5.71
CA VAL A 201 -8.81 -9.46 6.48
C VAL A 201 -7.33 -9.61 6.20
N GLY A 202 -6.90 -10.69 5.54
CA GLY A 202 -5.48 -10.88 5.17
C GLY A 202 -4.98 -9.67 4.40
N HIS A 203 -3.90 -9.05 4.88
CA HIS A 203 -3.42 -7.77 4.39
C HIS A 203 -3.35 -7.69 2.86
N ILE A 204 -2.73 -8.69 2.20
CA ILE A 204 -2.60 -8.66 0.73
C ILE A 204 -3.94 -8.73 0.01
N ARG A 205 -4.96 -9.40 0.59
CA ARG A 205 -6.30 -9.50 0.02
C ARG A 205 -7.08 -8.21 0.27
N LYS A 206 -6.91 -7.61 1.44
CA LYS A 206 -7.61 -6.38 1.80
C LYS A 206 -7.12 -5.16 1.02
N VAL A 207 -5.80 -5.05 0.75
CA VAL A 207 -5.23 -3.92 -0.01
C VAL A 207 -5.16 -4.15 -1.52
N ASN A 208 -5.33 -5.38 -1.98
CA ASN A 208 -5.41 -5.77 -3.40
C ASN A 208 -6.30 -7.00 -3.55
N PRO A 209 -7.61 -6.83 -3.53
CA PRO A 209 -8.58 -7.92 -3.61
C PRO A 209 -8.62 -8.64 -4.97
N ARG A 210 -7.78 -8.24 -5.92
CA ARG A 210 -7.62 -8.85 -7.25
C ARG A 210 -8.94 -8.99 -8.00
N ASP A 211 -9.47 -10.21 -8.08
CA ASP A 211 -10.70 -10.59 -8.76
C ASP A 211 -11.90 -10.76 -7.82
N ASP A 212 -11.73 -10.46 -6.53
CA ASP A 212 -12.87 -10.40 -5.62
C ASP A 212 -13.84 -9.29 -6.07
N PRO A 213 -15.15 -9.49 -5.91
CA PRO A 213 -16.11 -8.44 -6.16
C PRO A 213 -15.83 -7.20 -5.29
N THR A 214 -15.66 -6.05 -5.93
CA THR A 214 -15.45 -4.77 -5.25
C THR A 214 -16.15 -3.64 -5.98
N ASP A 215 -16.45 -2.57 -5.27
CA ASP A 215 -17.00 -1.36 -5.88
C ASP A 215 -15.92 -0.60 -6.66
N GLY A 216 -15.95 -0.69 -8.00
CA GLY A 216 -15.14 0.15 -8.88
C GLY A 216 -13.75 -0.38 -9.26
N GLY A 217 -13.57 -1.71 -9.20
CA GLY A 217 -12.36 -2.38 -9.70
C GLY A 217 -11.13 -2.23 -8.81
N THR A 218 -10.11 -3.03 -9.06
CA THR A 218 -8.88 -3.09 -8.27
C THR A 218 -7.66 -2.52 -8.97
N LEU A 219 -7.57 -2.67 -10.30
CA LEU A 219 -6.38 -2.23 -11.05
C LEU A 219 -6.16 -0.72 -10.99
N ASN A 220 -7.22 0.06 -10.93
CA ASN A 220 -7.16 1.52 -10.79
C ASN A 220 -6.75 1.99 -9.37
N ARG A 221 -6.59 1.07 -8.41
CA ARG A 221 -6.12 1.34 -7.04
C ARG A 221 -4.64 0.96 -6.84
N LEU A 222 -4.04 0.24 -7.79
CA LEU A 222 -2.67 -0.21 -7.68
C LEU A 222 -1.68 0.95 -7.65
N MET A 223 -0.62 0.76 -6.87
CA MET A 223 0.48 1.69 -6.68
C MET A 223 1.81 0.97 -6.96
N LEU A 224 2.82 1.68 -7.46
CA LEU A 224 4.20 1.18 -7.50
C LEU A 224 4.82 1.41 -6.13
N ARG A 225 5.09 0.33 -5.41
CA ARG A 225 5.52 0.39 -4.00
C ARG A 225 6.99 0.02 -3.84
N ARG A 226 7.64 0.68 -2.90
CA ARG A 226 8.98 0.33 -2.44
C ARG A 226 9.03 0.42 -0.93
N GLY A 227 9.36 -0.69 -0.27
CA GLY A 227 9.68 -0.74 1.14
C GLY A 227 11.20 -0.78 1.33
N ILE A 228 11.72 -0.01 2.28
CA ILE A 228 13.13 -0.05 2.69
C ILE A 228 13.16 -0.20 4.20
N PRO A 229 13.57 -1.35 4.75
CA PRO A 229 13.71 -1.51 6.18
C PRO A 229 14.77 -0.56 6.77
N TYR A 230 14.50 -0.02 7.96
CA TYR A 230 15.47 0.76 8.73
C TYR A 230 15.59 0.22 10.14
N GLY A 231 16.73 0.44 10.77
CA GLY A 231 17.08 -0.09 12.08
C GLY A 231 17.53 -1.56 12.02
N PRO A 232 18.22 -2.02 13.09
CA PRO A 232 18.68 -3.41 13.15
C PRO A 232 17.50 -4.37 13.35
N PRO A 233 17.58 -5.60 12.80
CA PRO A 233 16.56 -6.62 13.01
C PRO A 233 16.51 -7.06 14.48
N GLN A 234 15.33 -7.50 14.94
CA GLN A 234 15.19 -8.11 16.24
C GLN A 234 15.71 -9.55 16.21
N ASP A 235 16.32 -9.99 17.32
CA ASP A 235 16.72 -11.38 17.50
C ASP A 235 15.50 -12.31 17.42
N ARG A 236 15.56 -13.30 16.55
CA ARG A 236 14.46 -14.28 16.38
C ARG A 236 14.17 -15.10 17.63
N ALA A 237 15.17 -15.33 18.48
CA ALA A 237 14.97 -16.00 19.75
C ALA A 237 14.21 -15.14 20.76
N LYS A 238 14.07 -13.83 20.50
CA LYS A 238 13.51 -12.82 21.41
C LYS A 238 12.38 -12.00 20.79
N LEU A 239 11.66 -12.56 19.82
CA LEU A 239 10.60 -11.84 19.11
C LEU A 239 9.48 -11.35 20.03
N LEU A 240 9.29 -11.96 21.18
CA LEU A 240 8.28 -11.56 22.17
C LEU A 240 8.78 -10.50 23.16
N GLU A 241 10.07 -10.18 23.17
CA GLU A 241 10.67 -9.21 24.07
C GLU A 241 10.72 -7.82 23.44
N GLU A 242 10.48 -6.80 24.22
CA GLU A 242 10.72 -5.42 23.82
C GLU A 242 12.19 -5.08 24.07
N ASP A 243 12.89 -4.64 23.04
CA ASP A 243 14.31 -4.29 23.12
C ASP A 243 14.59 -2.78 23.04
N GLY A 244 13.54 -1.96 22.93
CA GLY A 244 13.63 -0.50 22.87
C GLY A 244 14.25 0.06 21.58
N ILE A 245 14.54 -0.79 20.59
CA ILE A 245 15.20 -0.37 19.35
C ILE A 245 14.17 0.15 18.33
N ASP A 246 14.42 1.36 17.82
CA ASP A 246 13.60 1.95 16.77
C ASP A 246 13.92 1.31 15.42
N ARG A 247 12.94 0.58 14.88
CA ARG A 247 13.02 -0.11 13.60
C ARG A 247 11.69 -0.04 12.85
N GLY A 248 11.74 -0.27 11.54
CA GLY A 248 10.53 -0.28 10.74
C GLY A 248 10.79 -0.22 9.25
N LEU A 249 9.83 0.33 8.51
CA LEU A 249 9.84 0.39 7.07
C LEU A 249 9.67 1.83 6.58
N LEU A 250 10.53 2.27 5.68
CA LEU A 250 10.32 3.45 4.86
C LEU A 250 9.45 3.03 3.68
N PHE A 251 8.17 3.31 3.75
CA PHE A 251 7.22 3.00 2.70
C PHE A 251 7.14 4.14 1.69
N MET A 252 7.32 3.80 0.42
CA MET A 252 7.16 4.71 -0.71
C MET A 252 6.19 4.12 -1.72
N ALA A 253 5.28 4.95 -2.23
CA ALA A 253 4.33 4.55 -3.25
C ALA A 253 4.18 5.64 -4.32
N TYR A 254 4.46 5.29 -5.58
CA TYR A 254 4.28 6.16 -6.74
C TYR A 254 2.93 5.92 -7.38
N GLN A 255 2.27 7.02 -7.77
CA GLN A 255 0.89 6.98 -8.25
C GLN A 255 0.51 8.24 -9.02
N GLY A 256 -0.49 8.12 -9.89
CA GLY A 256 -1.04 9.24 -10.67
C GLY A 256 -2.05 10.09 -9.90
N ALA A 257 -2.71 9.53 -8.87
CA ALA A 257 -3.71 10.24 -8.06
C ALA A 257 -3.71 9.71 -6.61
N ILE A 258 -3.29 10.55 -5.67
CA ILE A 258 -3.23 10.18 -4.24
C ILE A 258 -4.63 9.83 -3.70
N ALA A 259 -5.65 10.61 -4.06
CA ALA A 259 -7.02 10.39 -3.59
C ALA A 259 -7.63 9.09 -4.09
N ASP A 260 -7.39 8.73 -5.36
CA ASP A 260 -7.99 7.56 -5.99
C ASP A 260 -7.25 6.24 -5.65
N GLN A 261 -6.01 6.33 -5.17
CA GLN A 261 -5.14 5.19 -4.91
C GLN A 261 -4.82 5.08 -3.41
N PHE A 262 -3.79 5.75 -2.91
CA PHE A 262 -3.36 5.61 -1.52
C PHE A 262 -4.46 5.95 -0.50
N GLN A 263 -5.10 7.11 -0.66
CA GLN A 263 -6.15 7.53 0.28
C GLN A 263 -7.38 6.64 0.19
N PHE A 264 -7.78 6.25 -1.01
CA PHE A 264 -8.90 5.33 -1.19
C PHE A 264 -8.63 3.99 -0.48
N VAL A 265 -7.48 3.35 -0.76
CA VAL A 265 -7.13 2.07 -0.14
C VAL A 265 -7.07 2.18 1.38
N THR A 266 -6.45 3.24 1.91
CA THR A 266 -6.31 3.39 3.36
C THR A 266 -7.63 3.74 4.06
N HIS A 267 -8.44 4.62 3.50
CA HIS A 267 -9.67 5.07 4.15
C HIS A 267 -10.83 4.10 3.94
N THR A 268 -10.96 3.56 2.70
CA THR A 268 -12.12 2.75 2.33
C THR A 268 -11.89 1.26 2.59
N TRP A 269 -10.70 0.73 2.32
CA TRP A 269 -10.46 -0.70 2.49
C TRP A 269 -9.81 -1.04 3.82
N VAL A 270 -8.69 -0.41 4.15
CA VAL A 270 -7.89 -0.73 5.34
C VAL A 270 -8.61 -0.43 6.65
N ASN A 271 -9.26 0.74 6.71
CA ASN A 271 -9.88 1.26 7.93
C ASN A 271 -11.38 0.95 8.06
N GLN A 272 -12.00 0.27 7.10
CA GLN A 272 -13.39 -0.15 7.18
C GLN A 272 -13.49 -1.66 7.38
N ALA A 273 -14.43 -2.09 8.24
CA ALA A 273 -14.59 -3.49 8.57
C ALA A 273 -15.36 -4.27 7.48
N ASP A 274 -16.21 -3.59 6.73
CA ASP A 274 -17.09 -4.14 5.70
C ASP A 274 -16.55 -4.00 4.26
N ALA A 275 -15.38 -3.39 4.07
CA ALA A 275 -14.79 -3.16 2.75
C ALA A 275 -13.40 -3.79 2.64
N PRO A 276 -12.94 -4.17 1.45
CA PRO A 276 -13.61 -4.17 0.16
C PRO A 276 -14.65 -5.28 -0.03
N HIS A 277 -14.77 -6.19 0.92
CA HIS A 277 -15.68 -7.33 0.90
C HIS A 277 -16.87 -7.03 1.81
N HIS A 278 -17.97 -6.64 1.18
CA HIS A 278 -19.22 -6.41 1.90
C HIS A 278 -19.81 -7.75 2.34
N GLY A 279 -19.93 -7.95 3.64
CA GLY A 279 -20.43 -9.19 4.22
C GLY A 279 -21.26 -8.92 5.47
N ASP A 280 -22.17 -9.84 5.75
CA ASP A 280 -22.87 -9.90 7.01
C ASP A 280 -22.60 -11.30 7.61
N PRO A 281 -21.83 -11.37 8.71
CA PRO A 281 -21.22 -10.25 9.46
C PRO A 281 -20.00 -9.61 8.75
N GLU A 282 -19.66 -8.36 9.15
CA GLU A 282 -18.49 -7.64 8.66
C GLU A 282 -17.20 -8.46 8.82
N THR A 283 -16.30 -8.39 7.81
CA THR A 283 -15.07 -9.18 7.79
C THR A 283 -13.97 -8.68 8.73
N GLY A 284 -13.94 -7.39 9.02
CA GLY A 284 -12.98 -6.77 9.93
C GLY A 284 -11.97 -5.85 9.26
N HIS A 285 -11.11 -5.23 10.07
CA HIS A 285 -10.11 -4.25 9.66
C HIS A 285 -8.82 -4.90 9.20
N ASP A 286 -8.00 -4.16 8.46
CA ASP A 286 -6.64 -4.60 8.13
C ASP A 286 -5.81 -4.79 9.42
N PRO A 287 -5.27 -5.99 9.67
CA PRO A 287 -4.56 -6.27 10.91
C PRO A 287 -3.20 -5.60 11.01
N LEU A 288 -2.58 -5.20 9.88
CA LEU A 288 -1.21 -4.69 9.88
C LEU A 288 -1.16 -3.17 9.93
N ILE A 289 -1.96 -2.49 9.11
CA ILE A 289 -1.80 -1.05 8.88
C ILE A 289 -3.05 -0.21 9.17
N SER A 290 -4.14 -0.80 9.68
CA SER A 290 -5.30 -0.01 10.07
C SER A 290 -4.96 0.95 11.20
N GLN A 291 -5.29 2.22 11.00
CA GLN A 291 -5.11 3.32 11.96
C GLN A 291 -6.47 3.88 12.42
N LYS A 292 -7.55 3.10 12.27
CA LYS A 292 -8.86 3.51 12.76
C LYS A 292 -8.82 3.74 14.27
N VAL A 293 -9.35 4.87 14.70
CA VAL A 293 -9.52 5.19 16.12
C VAL A 293 -10.73 4.43 16.66
N GLY A 294 -10.60 3.86 17.86
CA GLY A 294 -11.64 3.06 18.52
C GLY A 294 -11.48 1.56 18.26
N ALA A 295 -12.54 0.82 18.54
CA ALA A 295 -12.52 -0.63 18.42
C ALA A 295 -12.20 -1.12 17.00
N ARG A 296 -11.28 -2.05 16.90
CA ARG A 296 -10.87 -2.72 15.66
C ARG A 296 -10.90 -4.22 15.91
N PHE A 297 -11.28 -4.98 14.92
CA PHE A 297 -11.31 -6.44 14.99
C PHE A 297 -10.97 -7.06 13.65
N ILE A 298 -10.65 -8.32 13.68
CA ILE A 298 -10.53 -9.23 12.53
C ILE A 298 -11.51 -10.37 12.71
N ARG A 299 -11.95 -10.96 11.60
CA ARG A 299 -12.74 -12.18 11.59
C ARG A 299 -12.04 -13.23 10.77
N LEU A 300 -11.75 -14.37 11.39
CA LEU A 300 -11.02 -15.48 10.77
C LEU A 300 -11.93 -16.70 10.68
N PRO A 301 -12.03 -17.35 9.51
CA PRO A 301 -12.77 -18.60 9.38
C PRO A 301 -12.10 -19.71 10.18
N ILE A 302 -12.93 -20.52 10.87
CA ILE A 302 -12.50 -21.73 11.56
C ILE A 302 -12.99 -22.94 10.78
N ASP A 303 -12.09 -23.88 10.51
CA ASP A 303 -12.36 -25.15 9.80
C ASP A 303 -13.07 -24.97 8.44
N GLY A 304 -12.93 -23.80 7.83
CA GLY A 304 -13.57 -23.49 6.57
C GLY A 304 -15.10 -23.31 6.66
N ASP A 305 -15.66 -23.21 7.85
CA ASP A 305 -17.07 -22.95 8.08
C ASP A 305 -17.31 -21.47 8.40
N VAL A 306 -18.07 -20.77 7.55
CA VAL A 306 -18.37 -19.34 7.72
C VAL A 306 -19.23 -19.06 8.94
N ASP A 307 -20.03 -20.04 9.37
CA ASP A 307 -20.89 -19.92 10.55
C ASP A 307 -20.10 -20.04 11.87
N ARG A 308 -18.81 -20.43 11.78
CA ARG A 308 -17.90 -20.57 12.92
C ARG A 308 -16.75 -19.58 12.92
N ASP A 309 -16.91 -18.46 12.25
CA ASP A 309 -15.92 -17.40 12.22
C ASP A 309 -15.57 -16.91 13.62
N GLN A 310 -14.26 -16.84 13.90
CA GLN A 310 -13.76 -16.32 15.16
C GLN A 310 -13.43 -14.83 15.05
N GLN A 311 -14.19 -14.00 15.76
CA GLN A 311 -13.82 -12.62 15.93
C GLN A 311 -12.70 -12.47 16.97
N ILE A 312 -11.67 -11.70 16.61
CA ILE A 312 -10.54 -11.36 17.48
C ILE A 312 -10.35 -9.85 17.46
N ASP A 313 -10.44 -9.24 18.62
CA ASP A 313 -10.23 -7.81 18.75
C ASP A 313 -8.74 -7.47 18.57
N LEU A 314 -8.48 -6.46 17.79
CA LEU A 314 -7.14 -5.89 17.63
C LEU A 314 -6.82 -4.97 18.82
N PRO A 315 -5.57 -4.95 19.30
CA PRO A 315 -5.20 -4.09 20.42
C PRO A 315 -5.35 -2.61 20.04
N GLU A 316 -5.61 -1.77 21.04
CA GLU A 316 -5.67 -0.32 20.87
C GLU A 316 -4.33 0.22 20.32
N ASP A 317 -3.22 -0.22 20.92
CA ASP A 317 -1.87 0.11 20.46
C ASP A 317 -1.51 -0.69 19.19
N PRO A 318 -1.37 -0.05 18.03
CA PRO A 318 -0.96 -0.75 16.82
C PRO A 318 0.52 -1.11 16.86
N TRP A 319 0.86 -2.23 16.25
CA TRP A 319 2.25 -2.64 16.06
C TRP A 319 2.95 -2.00 14.87
N VAL A 320 2.21 -1.37 13.95
CA VAL A 320 2.77 -0.50 12.91
C VAL A 320 2.29 0.92 13.17
N VAL A 321 3.22 1.83 13.44
CA VAL A 321 2.92 3.22 13.80
C VAL A 321 3.54 4.16 12.78
N MET A 322 2.74 5.05 12.19
CA MET A 322 3.26 6.10 11.34
C MET A 322 3.92 7.20 12.18
N THR A 323 5.24 7.29 12.14
CA THR A 323 6.03 8.29 12.89
C THR A 323 6.43 9.50 12.06
N GLY A 324 6.18 9.47 10.76
CA GLY A 324 6.45 10.58 9.86
C GLY A 324 6.04 10.28 8.42
N GLY A 325 5.98 11.30 7.60
CA GLY A 325 5.67 11.14 6.19
C GLY A 325 5.03 12.37 5.55
N GLY A 326 4.70 12.24 4.27
CA GLY A 326 4.08 13.32 3.50
C GLY A 326 3.65 12.85 2.13
N TYR A 327 3.02 13.76 1.42
CA TYR A 327 2.69 13.65 0.00
C TYR A 327 3.63 14.58 -0.77
N PHE A 328 4.27 14.05 -1.79
CA PHE A 328 5.27 14.75 -2.58
C PHE A 328 4.93 14.63 -4.07
N PHE A 329 5.48 15.55 -4.84
CA PHE A 329 5.56 15.43 -6.29
C PHE A 329 6.99 15.06 -6.68
N THR A 330 7.15 14.03 -7.49
CA THR A 330 8.44 13.62 -8.06
C THR A 330 8.46 14.08 -9.51
N PRO A 331 9.22 15.13 -9.84
CA PRO A 331 9.32 15.62 -11.21
C PRO A 331 10.13 14.66 -12.09
N SER A 332 9.92 14.76 -13.40
CA SER A 332 10.77 14.07 -14.37
C SER A 332 12.19 14.65 -14.39
N VAL A 333 13.14 13.85 -14.90
CA VAL A 333 14.53 14.32 -15.10
C VAL A 333 14.57 15.54 -16.01
N SER A 334 13.76 15.57 -17.07
CA SER A 334 13.67 16.73 -17.97
C SER A 334 13.13 17.98 -17.30
N ALA A 335 12.18 17.85 -16.37
CA ALA A 335 11.68 18.98 -15.60
C ALA A 335 12.74 19.54 -14.64
N LEU A 336 13.54 18.67 -14.03
CA LEU A 336 14.68 19.08 -13.18
C LEU A 336 15.81 19.74 -13.98
N ALA A 337 16.06 19.29 -15.21
CA ALA A 337 17.13 19.82 -16.06
C ALA A 337 16.79 21.13 -16.78
N GLY A 338 15.52 21.57 -16.74
CA GLY A 338 15.05 22.75 -17.48
C GLY A 338 14.08 23.61 -16.64
N PRO A 339 12.74 23.46 -16.83
CA PRO A 339 11.78 24.43 -16.31
C PRO A 339 11.88 24.72 -14.80
N LEU A 340 12.18 23.73 -13.98
CA LEU A 340 12.32 23.90 -12.53
C LEU A 340 13.62 24.61 -12.14
N THR A 341 14.68 24.43 -12.93
CA THR A 341 15.96 25.14 -12.71
C THR A 341 15.82 26.62 -13.04
N ASP A 342 15.12 26.95 -14.12
CA ASP A 342 14.90 28.34 -14.56
C ASP A 342 14.01 29.09 -13.57
N GLU A 343 12.96 28.48 -13.04
CA GLU A 343 12.10 29.07 -11.99
C GLU A 343 12.89 29.36 -10.69
N ILE A 344 13.78 28.45 -10.30
CA ILE A 344 14.64 28.65 -9.12
C ILE A 344 15.62 29.80 -9.34
N SER A 345 16.18 29.93 -10.55
CA SER A 345 17.11 31.00 -10.90
C SER A 345 16.42 32.35 -11.06
N SER A 346 15.16 32.38 -11.48
CA SER A 346 14.37 33.58 -11.69
C SER A 346 13.63 34.08 -10.44
N SER A 347 13.57 33.34 -9.38
CA SER A 347 13.03 33.78 -8.09
C SER A 347 13.89 34.93 -7.55
N PRO A 348 13.34 36.14 -7.37
CA PRO A 348 14.11 37.24 -6.84
C PRO A 348 14.59 36.87 -5.44
N ARG A 349 15.90 36.63 -5.29
CA ARG A 349 16.53 36.55 -3.98
C ARG A 349 16.06 37.79 -3.21
N ARG A 350 15.21 37.66 -2.21
CA ARG A 350 14.91 38.72 -1.26
C ARG A 350 16.25 39.21 -0.71
N ARG A 351 16.77 40.27 -1.33
CA ARG A 351 17.89 41.04 -0.78
C ARG A 351 17.42 41.49 0.60
N ARG A 352 17.90 40.85 1.64
CA ARG A 352 17.92 41.44 2.97
C ARG A 352 18.82 42.65 2.84
N SER A 353 18.20 43.84 2.54
CA SER A 353 18.87 45.10 2.68
C SER A 353 19.18 45.30 4.17
N ARG A 354 20.46 45.13 4.49
CA ARG A 354 21.03 45.72 5.70
C ARG A 354 21.00 47.21 5.48
N THR A 355 19.97 47.92 5.91
CA THR A 355 20.01 49.33 6.21
C THR A 355 19.94 49.45 7.73
N GLY A 356 21.13 49.44 8.32
CA GLY A 356 21.34 50.08 9.61
C GLY A 356 21.28 51.61 9.38
N GLY A 357 20.59 52.30 10.24
CA GLY A 357 20.64 53.75 10.36
C GLY A 357 19.32 54.44 9.97
N GLN A 358 18.49 54.66 10.94
CA GLN A 358 17.64 55.81 11.21
C GLN A 358 16.46 55.44 12.11
N ARG A 359 16.76 55.13 13.36
CA ARG A 359 15.78 55.20 14.45
C ARG A 359 16.15 56.43 15.30
N GLN A 360 15.77 57.62 14.87
CA GLN A 360 15.84 58.82 15.75
C GLN A 360 15.05 60.00 15.18
N ALA A 361 13.82 59.83 14.73
CA ALA A 361 12.97 60.99 14.33
C ALA A 361 11.47 60.75 14.42
N ALA A 362 10.98 59.80 15.21
CA ALA A 362 9.53 59.55 15.32
C ALA A 362 9.03 59.43 16.78
N ARG A 363 9.73 60.09 17.73
CA ARG A 363 9.28 60.09 19.15
C ARG A 363 8.88 61.51 19.67
N GLN A 364 8.59 62.52 18.82
CA GLN A 364 8.21 63.85 19.27
C GLN A 364 6.90 64.39 18.75
N SER A 365 6.01 63.62 18.08
CA SER A 365 4.69 64.10 17.63
C SER A 365 3.46 63.45 18.23
N ALA A 366 3.60 62.60 19.24
CA ALA A 366 2.46 61.90 19.86
C ALA A 366 2.07 62.39 21.26
N GLN A 367 2.52 63.57 21.68
CA GLN A 367 2.20 64.15 23.01
C GLN A 367 1.41 65.48 22.99
N ARG A 368 0.73 65.83 21.89
CA ARG A 368 -0.21 66.98 21.93
C ARG A 368 -1.48 66.61 21.20
N ARG A 369 -2.43 66.00 21.87
CA ARG A 369 -3.89 66.07 21.66
C ARG A 369 -4.59 65.05 22.63
N ALA A 370 -4.63 65.43 23.89
CA ALA A 370 -5.59 64.93 24.84
C ALA A 370 -6.06 66.12 25.69
N ALA A 371 -7.19 66.70 25.34
CA ALA A 371 -8.05 67.52 26.22
C ALA A 371 -9.38 67.79 25.54
N GLY A 372 -10.41 67.16 25.93
CA GLY A 372 -11.77 67.36 26.16
C GLY A 372 -12.69 68.06 25.14
N PRO A 373 -14.03 68.12 25.34
CA PRO A 373 -14.82 67.74 26.50
C PRO A 373 -16.08 66.88 26.21
N ARG A 374 -16.73 66.42 27.28
CA ARG A 374 -18.00 65.72 27.43
C ARG A 374 -19.19 66.49 26.85
N ASN A 375 -20.21 65.73 26.34
CA ASN A 375 -21.65 65.92 26.65
C ASN A 375 -22.44 64.72 26.04
N THR A 376 -23.05 63.93 26.83
CA THR A 376 -24.39 63.75 27.41
C THR A 376 -25.56 63.58 26.45
N ARG A 377 -26.38 62.58 26.77
CA ARG A 377 -27.80 62.29 26.42
C ARG A 377 -28.01 61.63 25.05
N GLY A 378 -28.85 60.64 24.92
CA GLY A 378 -29.89 60.11 25.78
C GLY A 378 -30.62 58.98 25.05
N ALA A 379 -31.23 58.22 25.81
CA ALA A 379 -32.18 57.15 25.73
C ALA A 379 -33.15 56.95 24.54
N ARG A 380 -33.63 55.72 24.45
CA ARG A 380 -34.89 55.17 23.86
C ARG A 380 -34.82 54.82 22.36
N ARG A 381 -35.12 53.63 21.93
CA ARG A 381 -36.06 52.54 22.33
C ARG A 381 -35.49 51.20 21.94
#